data_ff40049e99256acc1e50c785c09a3ce5
#
_entry.id   ff40049e99256acc1e50c785c09a3ce5
#
_cell.length_a   1.000
_cell.length_b   1.000
_cell.length_c   1.000
_cell.angle_alpha   90.00
_cell.angle_beta   90.00
_cell.angle_gamma   90.00
#
_symmetry.space_group_name_H-M   'P 1'
#
loop_
_entity.id
_entity.type
_entity.pdbx_description
1 polymer ?
#
loop_
_entity_poly.entity_id
_entity_poly.type
_entity_poly.pdbx_seq_one_letter_code
_entity_poly.pdbx_strand_id
1 'polypeptide(L)'
;MSFKFQRIRARARFGLRSLAAGILLWPAVCLAAPDPDRIAVYVDQAKLVKLPAKVSTIVVGNPLIADVTLQSGGIIVVTGKGYGATNFIAMDRNGEVLVDRQIQVEGPTDQLVTVYRGVERESYSCMPICQRRVTLGDGENYFKATIDQAGSLSGQAASAGTKSAN
;
A
#
# COMPACT_ATOMS: atom_id res chain seq x y z
N MET A 1 101.19 9.01 0.94
CA MET A 1 100.22 8.88 -0.16
C MET A 1 98.83 9.08 0.43
N SER A 2 98.26 10.24 0.16
CA SER A 2 97.02 10.71 0.82
C SER A 2 95.91 10.76 -0.21
N PHE A 3 94.91 9.87 -0.10
CA PHE A 3 93.73 9.89 -0.95
C PHE A 3 92.61 10.66 -0.24
N LYS A 4 92.28 11.82 -0.81
CA LYS A 4 91.12 12.64 -0.39
C LYS A 4 89.81 12.00 -0.91
N PHE A 5 88.92 11.58 -0.02
CA PHE A 5 87.59 11.16 -0.37
C PHE A 5 86.67 12.38 -0.43
N GLN A 6 86.15 12.71 -1.61
CA GLN A 6 85.26 13.82 -1.84
C GLN A 6 83.80 13.35 -1.67
N ARG A 7 83.14 13.89 -0.67
CA ARG A 7 81.72 13.62 -0.39
C ARG A 7 80.79 14.39 -1.35
N ILE A 8 80.14 13.70 -2.21
CA ILE A 8 79.03 14.23 -3.03
C ILE A 8 77.78 14.23 -2.20
N ARG A 9 77.28 15.46 -1.87
CA ARG A 9 75.99 15.66 -1.22
C ARG A 9 74.90 15.67 -2.28
N ALA A 10 74.16 14.58 -2.45
CA ALA A 10 72.91 14.54 -3.23
C ALA A 10 71.78 15.16 -2.42
N ARG A 11 71.28 16.31 -2.83
CA ARG A 11 70.05 16.92 -2.32
C ARG A 11 68.85 16.22 -2.96
N ALA A 12 68.24 15.28 -2.26
CA ALA A 12 66.92 14.73 -2.61
C ALA A 12 65.86 15.76 -2.27
N ARG A 13 65.25 16.37 -3.32
CA ARG A 13 64.03 17.20 -3.17
C ARG A 13 62.85 16.22 -3.16
N PHE A 14 62.34 15.97 -1.96
CA PHE A 14 61.06 15.30 -1.77
C PHE A 14 59.92 16.24 -2.14
N GLY A 15 59.39 16.08 -3.34
CA GLY A 15 58.16 16.73 -3.75
C GLY A 15 56.97 16.04 -3.08
N LEU A 16 56.37 16.67 -2.10
CA LEU A 16 55.15 16.29 -1.41
C LEU A 16 53.96 16.42 -2.39
N ARG A 17 53.63 15.35 -3.11
CA ARG A 17 52.42 15.31 -3.90
C ARG A 17 51.24 14.99 -2.94
N SER A 18 50.48 16.02 -2.58
CA SER A 18 49.21 15.89 -1.89
C SER A 18 48.18 15.21 -2.78
N LEU A 19 47.95 13.93 -2.56
CA LEU A 19 46.79 13.21 -3.08
C LEU A 19 45.58 13.63 -2.26
N ALA A 20 44.79 14.59 -2.77
CA ALA A 20 43.47 14.91 -2.28
C ALA A 20 42.57 13.72 -2.63
N ALA A 21 42.36 12.82 -1.67
CA ALA A 21 41.36 11.77 -1.76
C ALA A 21 39.97 12.42 -1.59
N GLY A 22 39.33 12.73 -2.73
CA GLY A 22 37.91 13.14 -2.75
C GLY A 22 37.03 11.97 -2.31
N ILE A 23 36.55 12.02 -1.06
CA ILE A 23 35.52 11.11 -0.57
C ILE A 23 34.22 11.52 -1.26
N LEU A 24 33.85 10.81 -2.34
CA LEU A 24 32.51 10.88 -2.92
C LEU A 24 31.50 10.29 -1.91
N LEU A 25 30.84 11.16 -1.16
CA LEU A 25 29.64 10.81 -0.37
C LEU A 25 28.52 10.49 -1.35
N TRP A 26 28.42 9.23 -1.75
CA TRP A 26 27.25 8.72 -2.47
C TRP A 26 26.10 8.64 -1.49
N PRO A 27 24.96 9.34 -1.73
CA PRO A 27 23.80 9.17 -0.89
C PRO A 27 23.32 7.72 -1.01
N ALA A 28 23.39 6.96 0.07
CA ALA A 28 22.79 5.65 0.16
C ALA A 28 21.27 5.83 0.11
N VAL A 29 20.66 5.58 -1.05
CA VAL A 29 19.21 5.50 -1.19
C VAL A 29 18.77 4.25 -0.42
N CYS A 30 18.23 4.48 0.79
CA CYS A 30 17.67 3.43 1.61
C CYS A 30 16.33 3.00 0.96
N LEU A 31 16.36 1.97 0.12
CA LEU A 31 15.15 1.29 -0.37
C LEU A 31 14.58 0.53 0.82
N ALA A 32 13.50 1.04 1.41
CA ALA A 32 12.74 0.31 2.42
C ALA A 32 12.19 -0.97 1.77
N ALA A 33 12.65 -2.12 2.25
CA ALA A 33 12.09 -3.41 1.85
C ALA A 33 10.61 -3.47 2.27
N PRO A 34 9.71 -4.07 1.46
CA PRO A 34 8.34 -4.28 1.86
C PRO A 34 8.31 -5.15 3.12
N ASP A 35 7.56 -4.72 4.13
CA ASP A 35 7.38 -5.45 5.38
C ASP A 35 6.63 -6.76 5.08
N PRO A 36 7.23 -7.95 5.34
CA PRO A 36 6.60 -9.24 5.06
C PRO A 36 5.34 -9.48 5.91
N ASP A 37 5.19 -8.77 7.02
CA ASP A 37 4.03 -8.89 7.90
C ASP A 37 2.88 -7.95 7.51
N ARG A 38 3.08 -7.11 6.48
CA ARG A 38 2.08 -6.19 6.00
C ARG A 38 1.39 -6.69 4.74
N ILE A 39 0.06 -6.69 4.77
CA ILE A 39 -0.78 -6.98 3.60
C ILE A 39 -1.30 -5.65 3.04
N ALA A 40 -0.76 -5.22 1.90
CA ALA A 40 -1.28 -4.08 1.17
C ALA A 40 -2.44 -4.52 0.26
N VAL A 41 -3.55 -3.78 0.30
CA VAL A 41 -4.73 -3.96 -0.56
C VAL A 41 -5.27 -2.58 -0.92
N TYR A 42 -5.86 -2.43 -2.12
CA TYR A 42 -6.49 -1.17 -2.52
C TYR A 42 -7.96 -1.13 -2.11
N VAL A 43 -8.49 0.09 -1.91
CA VAL A 43 -9.93 0.29 -1.67
C VAL A 43 -10.73 -0.32 -2.83
N ASP A 44 -11.84 -1.00 -2.51
CA ASP A 44 -12.74 -1.70 -3.43
C ASP A 44 -12.09 -2.89 -4.17
N GLN A 45 -10.92 -3.35 -3.72
CA GLN A 45 -10.27 -4.53 -4.26
C GLN A 45 -10.16 -5.65 -3.22
N ALA A 46 -10.10 -6.87 -3.71
CA ALA A 46 -9.90 -8.07 -2.91
C ALA A 46 -8.54 -8.71 -3.23
N LYS A 47 -7.86 -9.21 -2.20
CA LYS A 47 -6.58 -9.92 -2.29
C LYS A 47 -6.67 -11.27 -1.61
N LEU A 48 -6.21 -12.29 -2.30
CA LEU A 48 -6.10 -13.64 -1.73
C LEU A 48 -4.78 -13.76 -0.94
N VAL A 49 -4.87 -14.28 0.27
CA VAL A 49 -3.71 -14.56 1.13
C VAL A 49 -3.83 -15.97 1.67
N LYS A 50 -2.74 -16.73 1.61
CA LYS A 50 -2.69 -18.08 2.14
C LYS A 50 -2.26 -18.04 3.61
N LEU A 51 -3.02 -18.72 4.46
CA LEU A 51 -2.74 -18.91 5.88
C LEU A 51 -2.40 -20.37 6.20
N PRO A 52 -1.88 -20.67 7.40
CA PRO A 52 -1.74 -22.03 7.90
C PRO A 52 -3.09 -22.78 7.88
N ALA A 53 -3.08 -24.06 7.52
CA ALA A 53 -4.30 -24.87 7.34
C ALA A 53 -5.13 -25.06 8.63
N LYS A 54 -4.58 -24.77 9.82
CA LYS A 54 -5.26 -24.95 11.11
C LYS A 54 -6.14 -23.78 11.54
N VAL A 55 -6.17 -22.66 10.76
CA VAL A 55 -7.00 -21.50 11.09
C VAL A 55 -8.47 -21.87 11.07
N SER A 56 -9.19 -21.50 12.14
CA SER A 56 -10.63 -21.73 12.31
C SER A 56 -11.40 -20.44 12.55
N THR A 57 -10.76 -19.42 13.13
CA THR A 57 -11.39 -18.15 13.49
C THR A 57 -10.51 -16.99 13.03
N ILE A 58 -11.15 -15.93 12.54
CA ILE A 58 -10.48 -14.68 12.17
C ILE A 58 -11.21 -13.53 12.86
N VAL A 59 -10.43 -12.63 13.44
CA VAL A 59 -10.89 -11.38 14.03
C VAL A 59 -10.23 -10.22 13.33
N VAL A 60 -11.02 -9.25 12.88
CA VAL A 60 -10.54 -8.01 12.24
C VAL A 60 -10.67 -6.86 13.22
N GLY A 61 -9.62 -6.08 13.39
CA GLY A 61 -9.59 -4.97 14.34
C GLY A 61 -10.58 -3.85 13.99
N ASN A 62 -10.61 -3.43 12.71
CA ASN A 62 -11.57 -2.43 12.25
C ASN A 62 -12.22 -2.85 10.92
N PRO A 63 -13.48 -3.32 10.96
CA PRO A 63 -14.19 -3.78 9.76
C PRO A 63 -14.61 -2.66 8.79
N LEU A 64 -14.47 -1.38 9.18
CA LEU A 64 -14.68 -0.24 8.27
C LEU A 64 -13.49 -0.03 7.33
N ILE A 65 -12.28 -0.49 7.71
CA ILE A 65 -11.07 -0.38 6.90
C ILE A 65 -10.93 -1.59 5.98
N ALA A 66 -11.04 -2.79 6.53
CA ALA A 66 -10.92 -4.03 5.76
C ALA A 66 -11.88 -5.09 6.27
N ASP A 67 -12.27 -5.99 5.37
CA ASP A 67 -13.00 -7.20 5.68
C ASP A 67 -12.16 -8.43 5.33
N VAL A 68 -12.28 -9.50 6.11
CA VAL A 68 -11.52 -10.74 5.89
C VAL A 68 -12.45 -11.93 5.97
N THR A 69 -12.53 -12.67 4.89
CA THR A 69 -13.37 -13.88 4.79
C THR A 69 -12.49 -15.12 4.65
N LEU A 70 -12.69 -16.12 5.51
CA LEU A 70 -11.99 -17.41 5.44
C LEU A 70 -12.64 -18.30 4.38
N GLN A 71 -11.83 -18.80 3.48
CA GLN A 71 -12.21 -19.79 2.46
C GLN A 71 -11.64 -21.16 2.81
N SER A 72 -12.15 -22.20 2.15
CA SER A 72 -11.62 -23.56 2.29
C SER A 72 -10.14 -23.63 1.93
N GLY A 73 -9.39 -24.54 2.58
CA GLY A 73 -7.96 -24.75 2.29
C GLY A 73 -7.01 -23.71 2.91
N GLY A 74 -7.46 -22.92 3.89
CA GLY A 74 -6.62 -21.92 4.58
C GLY A 74 -6.33 -20.68 3.73
N ILE A 75 -7.21 -20.36 2.80
CA ILE A 75 -7.14 -19.14 2.00
C ILE A 75 -8.07 -18.12 2.63
N ILE A 76 -7.60 -16.88 2.75
CA ILE A 76 -8.46 -15.74 3.10
C ILE A 76 -8.59 -14.77 1.93
N VAL A 77 -9.75 -14.14 1.85
CA VAL A 77 -10.01 -13.00 0.98
C VAL A 77 -9.97 -11.76 1.84
N VAL A 78 -9.03 -10.87 1.59
CA VAL A 78 -8.92 -9.56 2.25
C VAL A 78 -9.50 -8.51 1.31
N THR A 79 -10.54 -7.82 1.74
CA THR A 79 -11.23 -6.77 0.96
C THR A 79 -10.96 -5.41 1.59
N GLY A 80 -10.39 -4.47 0.84
CA GLY A 80 -10.21 -3.08 1.26
C GLY A 80 -11.52 -2.32 1.17
N LYS A 81 -11.98 -1.72 2.28
CA LYS A 81 -13.22 -0.94 2.35
C LYS A 81 -12.98 0.55 2.54
N GLY A 82 -12.03 0.91 3.38
CA GLY A 82 -11.71 2.30 3.68
C GLY A 82 -10.22 2.50 3.85
N TYR A 83 -9.74 3.72 3.64
CA TYR A 83 -8.32 4.04 3.81
C TYR A 83 -7.86 3.83 5.25
N GLY A 84 -6.63 3.40 5.41
CA GLY A 84 -6.00 3.28 6.70
C GLY A 84 -5.34 1.93 6.94
N ALA A 85 -4.97 1.71 8.20
CA ALA A 85 -4.38 0.48 8.65
C ALA A 85 -5.25 -0.16 9.74
N THR A 86 -5.40 -1.47 9.64
CA THR A 86 -5.99 -2.31 10.69
C THR A 86 -5.16 -3.59 10.80
N ASN A 87 -5.51 -4.48 11.71
CA ASN A 87 -4.92 -5.81 11.77
C ASN A 87 -5.99 -6.89 11.70
N PHE A 88 -5.57 -8.10 11.44
CA PHE A 88 -6.38 -9.29 11.68
C PHE A 88 -5.59 -10.32 12.47
N ILE A 89 -6.30 -11.06 13.31
CA ILE A 89 -5.79 -12.14 14.11
C ILE A 89 -6.45 -13.43 13.66
N ALA A 90 -5.66 -14.44 13.29
CA ALA A 90 -6.15 -15.76 12.92
C ALA A 90 -5.79 -16.77 14.00
N MET A 91 -6.78 -17.51 14.49
CA MET A 91 -6.64 -18.46 15.59
C MET A 91 -7.06 -19.86 15.16
N ASP A 92 -6.55 -20.86 15.85
CA ASP A 92 -6.99 -22.25 15.74
C ASP A 92 -8.27 -22.51 16.54
N ARG A 93 -8.72 -23.77 16.59
CA ARG A 93 -9.90 -24.18 17.38
C ARG A 93 -9.72 -24.08 18.90
N ASN A 94 -8.47 -24.06 19.37
CA ASN A 94 -8.13 -23.96 20.80
C ASN A 94 -7.98 -22.50 21.23
N GLY A 95 -8.07 -21.53 20.31
CA GLY A 95 -7.85 -20.13 20.58
C GLY A 95 -6.37 -19.71 20.53
N GLU A 96 -5.46 -20.61 20.05
CA GLU A 96 -4.07 -20.27 19.84
C GLU A 96 -3.92 -19.33 18.64
N VAL A 97 -3.19 -18.22 18.83
CA VAL A 97 -2.93 -17.26 17.75
C VAL A 97 -1.89 -17.83 16.79
N LEU A 98 -2.30 -18.06 15.56
CA LEU A 98 -1.43 -18.56 14.49
C LEU A 98 -0.83 -17.46 13.64
N VAL A 99 -1.56 -16.36 13.48
CA VAL A 99 -1.16 -15.21 12.65
C VAL A 99 -1.74 -13.94 13.26
N ASP A 100 -0.92 -12.90 13.38
CA ASP A 100 -1.33 -11.51 13.63
C ASP A 100 -0.60 -10.65 12.59
N ARG A 101 -1.35 -10.03 11.68
CA ARG A 101 -0.77 -9.26 10.57
C ARG A 101 -1.51 -7.95 10.37
N GLN A 102 -0.76 -6.94 9.94
CA GLN A 102 -1.31 -5.65 9.57
C GLN A 102 -1.85 -5.67 8.13
N ILE A 103 -3.07 -5.12 7.97
CA ILE A 103 -3.66 -4.81 6.67
C ILE A 103 -3.52 -3.30 6.47
N GLN A 104 -2.91 -2.91 5.35
CA GLN A 104 -2.85 -1.53 4.89
C GLN A 104 -3.76 -1.37 3.69
N VAL A 105 -4.80 -0.55 3.82
CA VAL A 105 -5.68 -0.20 2.71
C VAL A 105 -5.22 1.12 2.09
N GLU A 106 -4.84 1.04 0.84
CA GLU A 106 -4.31 2.16 0.04
C GLU A 106 -5.39 2.76 -0.85
N GLY A 107 -5.10 3.93 -1.43
CA GLY A 107 -5.99 4.61 -2.36
C GLY A 107 -6.32 3.79 -3.60
N PRO A 108 -7.44 4.10 -4.26
CA PRO A 108 -7.79 3.45 -5.51
C PRO A 108 -6.73 3.72 -6.58
N THR A 109 -6.46 2.69 -7.39
CA THR A 109 -5.52 2.79 -8.52
C THR A 109 -6.18 3.26 -9.81
N ASP A 110 -7.51 3.33 -9.85
CA ASP A 110 -8.25 3.91 -10.95
C ASP A 110 -7.98 5.42 -11.05
N GLN A 111 -8.02 5.96 -12.24
CA GLN A 111 -7.74 7.38 -12.49
C GLN A 111 -8.77 8.27 -11.78
N LEU A 112 -8.56 8.48 -10.49
CA LEU A 112 -9.42 9.30 -9.65
C LEU A 112 -9.15 10.78 -9.90
N VAL A 113 -10.15 11.49 -10.36
CA VAL A 113 -10.13 12.95 -10.53
C VAL A 113 -10.96 13.58 -9.41
N THR A 114 -10.35 14.45 -8.63
CA THR A 114 -11.04 15.22 -7.60
C THR A 114 -11.28 16.64 -8.10
N VAL A 115 -12.53 17.07 -8.04
CA VAL A 115 -12.97 18.40 -8.45
C VAL A 115 -13.47 19.17 -7.23
N TYR A 116 -13.02 20.41 -7.07
CA TYR A 116 -13.52 21.31 -6.04
C TYR A 116 -14.45 22.36 -6.67
N ARG A 117 -15.67 22.45 -6.14
CA ARG A 117 -16.64 23.51 -6.50
C ARG A 117 -16.87 24.39 -5.27
N GLY A 118 -16.08 25.45 -5.15
CA GLY A 118 -15.98 26.20 -3.90
C GLY A 118 -15.37 25.34 -2.81
N VAL A 119 -16.12 25.06 -1.75
CA VAL A 119 -15.70 24.20 -0.63
C VAL A 119 -16.13 22.74 -0.79
N GLU A 120 -16.99 22.45 -1.77
CA GLU A 120 -17.49 21.09 -2.01
C GLU A 120 -16.50 20.29 -2.85
N ARG A 121 -16.18 19.09 -2.38
CA ARG A 121 -15.33 18.11 -3.07
C ARG A 121 -16.21 17.10 -3.80
N GLU A 122 -15.86 16.78 -5.03
CA GLU A 122 -16.51 15.75 -5.84
C GLU A 122 -15.44 14.81 -6.41
N SER A 123 -15.67 13.50 -6.37
CA SER A 123 -14.75 12.49 -6.90
C SER A 123 -15.31 11.78 -8.12
N TYR A 124 -14.48 11.60 -9.12
CA TYR A 124 -14.81 10.93 -10.38
C TYR A 124 -13.76 9.86 -10.71
N SER A 125 -14.21 8.72 -11.22
CA SER A 125 -13.35 7.72 -11.86
C SER A 125 -13.37 7.91 -13.36
N CYS A 126 -12.20 8.08 -13.99
CA CYS A 126 -12.06 8.45 -15.40
C CYS A 126 -11.30 7.38 -16.19
N MET A 127 -12.02 6.36 -16.76
CA MET A 127 -11.40 5.30 -17.57
C MET A 127 -12.32 4.85 -18.72
N PRO A 128 -12.25 5.42 -19.90
CA PRO A 128 -11.76 6.76 -20.33
C PRO A 128 -12.74 7.88 -20.02
N ILE A 129 -14.02 7.56 -19.74
CA ILE A 129 -15.09 8.52 -19.46
C ILE A 129 -15.23 8.67 -17.95
N CYS A 130 -15.27 9.92 -17.48
CA CYS A 130 -15.42 10.23 -16.07
C CYS A 130 -16.85 9.89 -15.58
N GLN A 131 -16.94 9.02 -14.59
CA GLN A 131 -18.18 8.67 -13.90
C GLN A 131 -18.10 9.10 -12.43
N ARG A 132 -19.25 9.45 -11.85
CA ARG A 132 -19.30 9.75 -10.43
C ARG A 132 -18.85 8.56 -9.61
N ARG A 133 -17.99 8.83 -8.63
CA ARG A 133 -17.52 7.84 -7.66
C ARG A 133 -17.78 8.35 -6.25
N VAL A 134 -18.33 7.49 -5.40
CA VAL A 134 -18.48 7.80 -3.98
C VAL A 134 -17.14 7.64 -3.29
N THR A 135 -16.66 8.70 -2.65
CA THR A 135 -15.41 8.68 -1.88
C THR A 135 -15.64 9.41 -0.54
N LEU A 136 -15.10 8.86 0.53
CA LEU A 136 -15.17 9.54 1.84
C LEU A 136 -14.48 10.89 1.76
N GLY A 137 -15.17 11.92 2.27
CA GLY A 137 -14.72 13.32 2.23
C GLY A 137 -15.26 14.11 1.04
N ASP A 138 -16.06 13.52 0.14
CA ASP A 138 -16.84 14.26 -0.84
C ASP A 138 -17.94 15.09 -0.15
N GLY A 139 -18.36 16.16 -0.80
CA GLY A 139 -19.44 17.02 -0.33
C GLY A 139 -20.71 16.22 -0.06
N GLU A 140 -21.41 16.52 1.04
CA GLU A 140 -22.53 15.72 1.52
C GLU A 140 -23.63 15.54 0.46
N ASN A 141 -24.00 16.61 -0.25
CA ASN A 141 -25.02 16.55 -1.31
C ASN A 141 -24.59 15.66 -2.48
N TYR A 142 -23.34 15.77 -2.91
CA TYR A 142 -22.78 14.94 -3.96
C TYR A 142 -22.74 13.46 -3.57
N PHE A 143 -22.23 13.18 -2.36
CA PHE A 143 -22.13 11.83 -1.81
C PHE A 143 -23.50 11.16 -1.73
N LYS A 144 -24.48 11.83 -1.08
CA LYS A 144 -25.82 11.32 -0.92
C LYS A 144 -26.53 11.08 -2.27
N ALA A 145 -26.51 12.06 -3.17
CA ALA A 145 -27.12 11.91 -4.48
C ALA A 145 -26.50 10.76 -5.29
N THR A 146 -25.20 10.53 -5.18
CA THR A 146 -24.52 9.43 -5.89
C THR A 146 -24.89 8.07 -5.30
N ILE A 147 -24.98 7.94 -3.98
CA ILE A 147 -25.46 6.71 -3.29
C ILE A 147 -26.89 6.40 -3.66
N ASP A 148 -27.79 7.39 -3.65
CA ASP A 148 -29.21 7.21 -3.98
C ASP A 148 -29.39 6.74 -5.43
N GLN A 149 -28.62 7.29 -6.37
CA GLN A 149 -28.60 6.85 -7.77
C GLN A 149 -28.12 5.40 -7.92
N ALA A 150 -27.03 5.05 -7.24
CA ALA A 150 -26.48 3.69 -7.26
C ALA A 150 -27.47 2.68 -6.63
N GLY A 151 -28.12 3.05 -5.54
CA GLY A 151 -29.15 2.24 -4.88
C GLY A 151 -30.37 2.02 -5.77
N SER A 152 -30.84 3.07 -6.45
CA SER A 152 -31.95 2.97 -7.42
C SER A 152 -31.60 2.03 -8.58
N LEU A 153 -30.41 2.14 -9.14
CA LEU A 153 -29.94 1.28 -10.22
C LEU A 153 -29.86 -0.18 -9.79
N SER A 154 -29.29 -0.46 -8.61
CA SER A 154 -29.19 -1.81 -8.08
C SER A 154 -30.55 -2.43 -7.80
N GLY A 155 -31.50 -1.65 -7.27
CA GLY A 155 -32.87 -2.10 -7.02
C GLY A 155 -33.62 -2.47 -8.30
N GLN A 156 -33.44 -1.67 -9.37
CA GLN A 156 -34.01 -1.95 -10.68
C GLN A 156 -33.42 -3.22 -11.31
N ALA A 157 -32.10 -3.40 -11.20
CA ALA A 157 -31.42 -4.58 -11.70
C ALA A 157 -31.91 -5.86 -10.98
N ALA A 158 -32.04 -5.81 -9.66
CA ALA A 158 -32.56 -6.93 -8.87
C ALA A 158 -34.01 -7.29 -9.26
N SER A 159 -34.88 -6.30 -9.45
CA SER A 159 -36.27 -6.55 -9.85
C SER A 159 -36.41 -7.07 -11.29
N ALA A 160 -35.52 -6.71 -12.19
CA ALA A 160 -35.48 -7.24 -13.54
C ALA A 160 -35.05 -8.73 -13.56
N GLY A 161 -34.06 -9.10 -12.72
CA GLY A 161 -33.59 -10.48 -12.58
C GLY A 161 -34.67 -11.45 -12.08
N THR A 162 -35.52 -11.03 -11.16
CA THR A 162 -36.62 -11.86 -10.64
C THR A 162 -37.74 -12.06 -11.65
N LYS A 163 -37.98 -11.14 -12.59
CA LYS A 163 -38.97 -11.28 -13.65
C LYS A 163 -38.55 -12.26 -14.75
N SER A 164 -37.27 -12.51 -14.92
CA SER A 164 -36.75 -13.44 -15.94
C SER A 164 -36.68 -14.90 -15.48
N ALA A 165 -36.91 -15.17 -14.17
CA ALA A 165 -36.83 -16.50 -13.59
C ALA A 165 -38.20 -17.22 -13.43
N ASN A 166 -39.29 -16.62 -13.92
CA ASN A 166 -40.65 -17.21 -14.03
C ASN A 166 -40.98 -17.44 -15.53
#